data_cbf29d02b3bbccb6d1452c2c491738cd
#
_entry.id   cbf29d02b3bbccb6d1452c2c491738cd
#
_cell.length_a   1.000
_cell.length_b   1.000
_cell.length_c   1.000
_cell.angle_alpha   90.00
_cell.angle_beta   90.00
_cell.angle_gamma   90.00
#
_symmetry.space_group_name_H-M   'P 1'
#
loop_
_entity.id
_entity.type
_entity.pdbx_description
1 polymer ?
#
loop_
_entity_poly.entity_id
_entity_poly.type
_entity_poly.pdbx_seq_one_letter_code
_entity_poly.pdbx_strand_id
1 'polypeptide(L)'
;MNPFDKTKVLAANGYSRTRRDFLGDAAVLAGSTLVTSSVGMNSAAVAASSSNRPKVAALFSHFTAGSHSELILENFLEPYLFNGERITSPCDVVSFYIDKFPSKGDNNGSEQGVGFGADDIGRDVAKNYGIPLYSTIAEALRLGTSELAVDAVLMIGEYGYRSVSALSDRDFPRRRFLNDVVAVLRKSNRVVPVFNDKNFTYRWDWGKEMVETARKAGIPLMGGSSVPLAAWRPALDLPLGAPIEEIVAIHGGDLEGYDYHGVEILQSLAEGRKGGETGISRVQQLSGDAIWKAADDGRWSVPLAQAALEASFTDRKLPIRELVSNLPRAILVDYTDGTRGSVLSFGGASFSAAVQLKGEAKPRGTLFYGGPWGSRGLFQALAHAIQVFFVNKVSPYPAERTLMTGGTLDAAMHSHDQGGKPIATPHLQFSYPLVDWSAMREMGRTWQQLTPDAPMPAGLLKAPAASAKK
;
A
#
# COMPACT_ATOMS: atom_id res chain seq x y z
N MET A 1 17.11 -11.27 -8.20
CA MET A 1 16.37 -12.17 -7.31
C MET A 1 14.95 -12.22 -7.86
N ASN A 2 14.37 -13.39 -8.15
CA ASN A 2 13.02 -13.45 -8.71
C ASN A 2 11.98 -13.20 -7.60
N PRO A 3 11.23 -12.10 -7.59
CA PRO A 3 10.25 -11.77 -6.55
C PRO A 3 9.04 -12.69 -6.54
N PHE A 4 8.84 -13.49 -7.60
CA PHE A 4 7.75 -14.46 -7.70
C PHE A 4 8.11 -15.87 -7.17
N ASP A 5 9.31 -16.03 -6.58
CA ASP A 5 9.74 -17.30 -5.98
C ASP A 5 9.09 -17.49 -4.60
N LYS A 6 8.16 -18.42 -4.51
CA LYS A 6 7.41 -18.74 -3.28
C LYS A 6 8.29 -19.10 -2.09
N THR A 7 9.43 -19.75 -2.32
CA THR A 7 10.32 -20.20 -1.25
C THR A 7 10.94 -19.04 -0.49
N LYS A 8 11.28 -17.95 -1.20
CA LYS A 8 11.89 -16.76 -0.58
C LYS A 8 10.87 -15.91 0.17
N VAL A 9 9.64 -15.81 -0.33
CA VAL A 9 8.57 -15.08 0.36
C VAL A 9 8.18 -15.78 1.67
N LEU A 10 8.13 -17.12 1.69
CA LEU A 10 7.86 -17.89 2.90
C LEU A 10 8.97 -17.76 3.95
N ALA A 11 10.24 -17.72 3.52
CA ALA A 11 11.37 -17.52 4.43
C ALA A 11 11.36 -16.10 5.04
N ALA A 12 10.91 -15.09 4.30
CA ALA A 12 10.77 -13.72 4.80
C ALA A 12 9.62 -13.55 5.80
N ASN A 13 8.58 -14.38 5.71
CA ASN A 13 7.37 -14.25 6.55
C ASN A 13 7.45 -14.98 7.90
N GLY A 14 8.61 -15.50 8.32
CA GLY A 14 8.88 -15.94 9.68
C GLY A 14 7.97 -17.07 10.24
N TYR A 15 7.38 -17.91 9.39
CA TYR A 15 6.71 -19.13 9.84
C TYR A 15 7.74 -20.14 10.34
N SER A 16 8.17 -19.99 11.59
CA SER A 16 9.00 -21.00 12.25
C SER A 16 8.11 -22.20 12.61
N ARG A 17 8.31 -23.30 11.94
CA ARG A 17 7.85 -24.61 12.45
C ARG A 17 8.54 -24.86 13.78
N THR A 18 7.80 -25.29 14.79
CA THR A 18 8.35 -25.63 16.10
C THR A 18 9.29 -26.83 15.99
N ARG A 19 10.27 -26.94 16.92
CA ARG A 19 11.24 -28.06 16.98
C ARG A 19 10.61 -29.47 16.97
N ARG A 20 9.32 -29.58 17.22
CA ARG A 20 8.58 -30.87 17.20
C ARG A 20 8.24 -31.34 15.80
N ASP A 21 8.05 -30.42 14.85
CA ASP A 21 7.71 -30.76 13.46
C ASP A 21 8.93 -31.22 12.65
N PHE A 22 10.15 -31.01 13.18
CA PHE A 22 11.41 -31.37 12.51
C PHE A 22 11.90 -32.81 12.79
N LEU A 23 11.30 -33.51 13.73
CA LEU A 23 11.72 -34.88 14.12
C LEU A 23 10.88 -35.98 13.46
N GLY A 24 9.90 -35.64 12.62
CA GLY A 24 9.04 -36.62 11.93
C GLY A 24 9.55 -37.10 10.56
N ASP A 25 10.40 -36.33 9.88
CA ASP A 25 10.76 -36.59 8.48
C ASP A 25 12.22 -37.03 8.24
N ALA A 26 12.94 -37.43 9.29
CA ALA A 26 14.33 -37.87 9.21
C ALA A 26 14.49 -39.40 9.36
N ALA A 27 13.83 -40.13 8.51
CA ALA A 27 14.16 -41.56 8.30
C ALA A 27 13.80 -41.89 6.85
N VAL A 28 14.76 -41.87 5.96
CA VAL A 28 15.05 -42.72 4.81
C VAL A 28 15.96 -41.98 3.80
N LEU A 29 17.11 -42.61 3.57
CA LEU A 29 18.05 -42.59 2.47
C LEU A 29 19.42 -41.97 2.74
N ALA A 30 20.27 -42.81 3.27
CA ALA A 30 21.72 -42.79 3.01
C ALA A 30 22.00 -43.64 1.75
N GLY A 31 22.75 -43.12 0.79
CA GLY A 31 23.24 -43.92 -0.34
C GLY A 31 23.79 -43.08 -1.49
N SER A 32 25.11 -42.77 -1.41
CA SER A 32 26.12 -42.76 -2.49
C SER A 32 25.84 -42.05 -3.84
N THR A 33 26.61 -41.08 -4.25
CA THR A 33 27.85 -41.12 -5.06
C THR A 33 28.16 -39.72 -5.64
N LEU A 34 29.38 -39.26 -5.45
CA LEU A 34 29.95 -38.11 -6.11
C LEU A 34 30.14 -38.40 -7.61
N VAL A 35 29.59 -37.54 -8.48
CA VAL A 35 30.07 -37.36 -9.86
C VAL A 35 30.18 -35.86 -10.11
N THR A 36 31.40 -35.40 -10.23
CA THR A 36 31.79 -34.09 -10.74
C THR A 36 31.57 -34.00 -12.26
N SER A 37 30.68 -33.16 -12.70
CA SER A 37 30.63 -32.77 -14.11
C SER A 37 30.36 -31.27 -14.19
N SER A 38 31.35 -30.57 -14.69
CA SER A 38 31.30 -29.19 -15.16
C SER A 38 30.32 -29.07 -16.31
N VAL A 39 29.23 -28.36 -16.13
CA VAL A 39 28.30 -28.00 -17.22
C VAL A 39 28.17 -26.48 -17.25
N GLY A 40 28.50 -25.94 -18.41
CA GLY A 40 28.46 -24.54 -18.75
C GLY A 40 27.07 -23.93 -18.56
N MET A 41 27.02 -22.73 -17.99
CA MET A 41 25.79 -21.94 -17.84
C MET A 41 25.35 -21.44 -19.23
N ASN A 42 24.42 -22.16 -19.84
CA ASN A 42 23.59 -21.61 -20.89
C ASN A 42 22.43 -20.85 -20.24
N SER A 43 22.38 -19.54 -20.44
CA SER A 43 21.24 -18.68 -20.10
C SER A 43 20.08 -19.04 -21.04
N ALA A 44 19.32 -20.06 -20.71
CA ALA A 44 18.02 -20.29 -21.33
C ALA A 44 16.99 -19.40 -20.61
N ALA A 45 16.50 -18.40 -21.32
CA ALA A 45 15.29 -17.67 -20.94
C ALA A 45 14.15 -18.71 -20.78
N VAL A 46 13.72 -18.95 -19.54
CA VAL A 46 12.56 -19.76 -19.26
C VAL A 46 11.34 -18.97 -19.73
N ALA A 47 10.89 -19.24 -20.95
CA ALA A 47 9.55 -18.88 -21.38
C ALA A 47 8.58 -19.61 -20.44
N ALA A 48 7.93 -18.86 -19.54
CA ALA A 48 6.88 -19.38 -18.69
C ALA A 48 5.77 -19.94 -19.59
N SER A 49 5.50 -21.21 -19.47
CA SER A 49 4.39 -21.86 -20.17
C SER A 49 3.07 -21.15 -19.80
N SER A 50 2.25 -20.83 -20.78
CA SER A 50 1.02 -20.04 -20.71
C SER A 50 -0.11 -20.66 -19.86
N SER A 51 0.12 -21.73 -19.11
CA SER A 51 -0.95 -22.52 -18.50
C SER A 51 -1.22 -22.29 -17.00
N ASN A 52 -0.54 -21.31 -16.33
CA ASN A 52 -0.72 -21.16 -14.87
C ASN A 52 -0.66 -19.70 -14.37
N ARG A 53 -1.11 -18.74 -15.18
CA ARG A 53 -1.21 -17.33 -14.73
C ARG A 53 -2.47 -17.15 -13.88
N PRO A 54 -2.39 -16.57 -12.67
CA PRO A 54 -3.58 -16.32 -11.86
C PRO A 54 -4.61 -15.45 -12.60
N LYS A 55 -5.84 -15.92 -12.65
CA LYS A 55 -6.99 -15.17 -13.17
C LYS A 55 -7.48 -14.20 -12.11
N VAL A 56 -7.53 -12.91 -12.43
CA VAL A 56 -7.88 -11.83 -11.49
C VAL A 56 -9.24 -11.25 -11.83
N ALA A 57 -10.16 -11.21 -10.86
CA ALA A 57 -11.32 -10.34 -10.92
C ALA A 57 -10.96 -8.97 -10.34
N ALA A 58 -11.21 -7.89 -11.09
CA ALA A 58 -10.97 -6.52 -10.65
C ALA A 58 -12.30 -5.83 -10.32
N LEU A 59 -12.43 -5.36 -9.08
CA LEU A 59 -13.64 -4.78 -8.51
C LEU A 59 -13.38 -3.31 -8.18
N PHE A 60 -14.15 -2.41 -8.77
CA PHE A 60 -13.96 -0.97 -8.64
C PHE A 60 -15.19 -0.29 -8.06
N SER A 61 -14.99 0.72 -7.19
CA SER A 61 -16.09 1.60 -6.80
C SER A 61 -16.52 2.49 -7.98
N HIS A 62 -15.55 3.01 -8.72
CA HIS A 62 -15.70 3.67 -10.02
C HIS A 62 -14.36 3.63 -10.77
N PHE A 63 -14.37 3.95 -12.04
CA PHE A 63 -13.19 3.88 -12.89
C PHE A 63 -13.07 5.14 -13.76
N THR A 64 -12.29 6.12 -13.28
CA THR A 64 -12.04 7.38 -14.00
C THR A 64 -10.55 7.52 -14.32
N ALA A 65 -10.23 8.40 -15.27
CA ALA A 65 -8.84 8.69 -15.65
C ALA A 65 -8.05 9.25 -14.46
N GLY A 66 -6.86 8.71 -14.23
CA GLY A 66 -5.97 9.09 -13.12
C GLY A 66 -6.40 8.56 -11.75
N SER A 67 -7.53 7.85 -11.64
CA SER A 67 -7.93 7.19 -10.39
C SER A 67 -7.04 5.99 -10.05
N HIS A 68 -7.07 5.51 -8.81
CA HIS A 68 -6.37 4.29 -8.41
C HIS A 68 -6.78 3.09 -9.26
N SER A 69 -8.03 3.05 -9.72
CA SER A 69 -8.53 2.01 -10.63
C SER A 69 -7.71 1.96 -11.92
N GLU A 70 -7.44 3.10 -12.55
CA GLU A 70 -6.56 3.15 -13.72
C GLU A 70 -5.10 2.91 -13.35
N LEU A 71 -4.57 3.63 -12.34
CA LEU A 71 -3.14 3.65 -12.04
C LEU A 71 -2.61 2.32 -11.51
N ILE A 72 -3.44 1.51 -10.86
CA ILE A 72 -3.06 0.15 -10.46
C ILE A 72 -3.24 -0.81 -11.63
N LEU A 73 -4.41 -0.75 -12.31
CA LEU A 73 -4.77 -1.69 -13.36
C LEU A 73 -3.85 -1.62 -14.57
N GLU A 74 -3.36 -0.42 -14.93
CA GLU A 74 -2.45 -0.28 -16.08
C GLU A 74 -1.21 -1.18 -15.97
N ASN A 75 -0.70 -1.40 -14.75
CA ASN A 75 0.45 -2.27 -14.51
C ASN A 75 0.10 -3.77 -14.53
N PHE A 76 -1.18 -4.11 -14.60
CA PHE A 76 -1.65 -5.48 -14.88
C PHE A 76 -1.87 -5.73 -16.37
N LEU A 77 -2.24 -4.68 -17.12
CA LEU A 77 -2.60 -4.79 -18.53
C LEU A 77 -1.46 -4.43 -19.46
N GLU A 78 -0.58 -3.51 -19.05
CA GLU A 78 0.57 -3.03 -19.83
C GLU A 78 1.88 -3.35 -19.10
N PRO A 79 2.99 -3.53 -19.86
CA PRO A 79 4.31 -3.69 -19.27
C PRO A 79 4.74 -2.41 -18.54
N TYR A 80 5.34 -2.57 -17.36
CA TYR A 80 5.84 -1.47 -16.52
C TYR A 80 7.30 -1.67 -16.12
N LEU A 81 7.92 -0.64 -15.56
CA LEU A 81 9.28 -0.71 -15.01
C LEU A 81 9.22 -0.88 -13.50
N PHE A 82 10.04 -1.78 -12.97
CA PHE A 82 10.25 -1.95 -11.54
C PHE A 82 11.70 -2.29 -11.26
N ASN A 83 12.36 -1.49 -10.43
CA ASN A 83 13.80 -1.61 -10.13
C ASN A 83 14.68 -1.68 -11.38
N GLY A 84 14.30 -0.96 -12.44
CA GLY A 84 15.03 -0.89 -13.71
C GLY A 84 14.75 -2.05 -14.67
N GLU A 85 13.92 -3.00 -14.28
CA GLU A 85 13.54 -4.13 -15.13
C GLU A 85 12.15 -3.90 -15.74
N ARG A 86 11.98 -4.27 -17.00
CA ARG A 86 10.67 -4.24 -17.68
C ARG A 86 9.89 -5.50 -17.31
N ILE A 87 8.80 -5.30 -16.59
CA ILE A 87 7.93 -6.37 -16.10
C ILE A 87 6.68 -6.47 -16.98
N THR A 88 6.36 -7.68 -17.42
CA THR A 88 5.02 -8.03 -17.91
C THR A 88 4.28 -8.73 -16.79
N SER A 89 3.06 -8.28 -16.51
CA SER A 89 2.26 -8.87 -15.43
C SER A 89 2.19 -10.39 -15.54
N PRO A 90 2.47 -11.14 -14.45
CA PRO A 90 2.28 -12.59 -14.42
C PRO A 90 0.82 -13.01 -14.18
N CYS A 91 -0.11 -12.05 -14.10
CA CYS A 91 -1.52 -12.28 -13.83
C CYS A 91 -2.37 -11.91 -15.06
N ASP A 92 -3.52 -12.54 -15.21
CA ASP A 92 -4.50 -12.24 -16.26
C ASP A 92 -5.76 -11.62 -15.62
N VAL A 93 -6.07 -10.38 -15.95
CA VAL A 93 -7.34 -9.77 -15.55
C VAL A 93 -8.44 -10.28 -16.47
N VAL A 94 -9.41 -10.99 -15.90
CA VAL A 94 -10.42 -11.75 -16.67
C VAL A 94 -11.84 -11.24 -16.48
N SER A 95 -12.07 -10.34 -15.51
CA SER A 95 -13.39 -9.77 -15.27
C SER A 95 -13.31 -8.43 -14.57
N PHE A 96 -14.30 -7.57 -14.85
CA PHE A 96 -14.56 -6.33 -14.15
C PHE A 96 -15.92 -6.35 -13.48
N TYR A 97 -15.97 -5.70 -12.32
CA TYR A 97 -17.16 -5.17 -11.69
C TYR A 97 -16.94 -3.70 -11.37
N ILE A 98 -17.85 -2.81 -11.78
CA ILE A 98 -17.81 -1.37 -11.49
C ILE A 98 -19.11 -1.02 -10.79
N ASP A 99 -19.02 -0.49 -9.56
CA ASP A 99 -20.18 -0.20 -8.71
C ASP A 99 -20.96 1.00 -9.22
N LYS A 100 -20.25 2.03 -9.70
CA LYS A 100 -20.82 3.28 -10.19
C LYS A 100 -20.10 3.78 -11.41
N PHE A 101 -20.85 4.42 -12.29
CA PHE A 101 -20.38 5.02 -13.52
C PHE A 101 -20.60 6.53 -13.43
N PRO A 102 -19.63 7.30 -12.92
CA PRO A 102 -19.76 8.74 -12.85
C PRO A 102 -19.91 9.34 -14.25
N SER A 103 -20.70 10.40 -14.36
CA SER A 103 -20.87 11.20 -15.57
C SER A 103 -20.41 12.63 -15.33
N LYS A 104 -20.06 13.31 -16.43
CA LYS A 104 -19.64 14.71 -16.40
C LYS A 104 -20.78 15.57 -15.83
N GLY A 105 -20.51 16.18 -14.67
CA GLY A 105 -21.52 16.97 -13.94
C GLY A 105 -22.09 16.28 -12.70
N ASP A 106 -21.77 15.03 -12.45
CA ASP A 106 -22.04 14.37 -11.16
C ASP A 106 -21.12 14.97 -10.09
N ASN A 107 -21.60 16.03 -9.44
CA ASN A 107 -20.90 16.67 -8.30
C ASN A 107 -20.90 15.79 -7.03
N ASN A 108 -20.95 14.47 -7.19
CA ASN A 108 -20.99 13.53 -6.09
C ASN A 108 -19.62 13.48 -5.36
N GLY A 109 -19.35 14.52 -4.59
CA GLY A 109 -18.38 14.49 -3.51
C GLY A 109 -17.00 15.03 -3.79
N SER A 110 -16.74 15.73 -4.90
CA SER A 110 -15.49 16.45 -5.12
C SER A 110 -15.61 17.94 -4.78
N GLU A 111 -16.02 18.29 -3.57
CA GLU A 111 -15.87 19.66 -3.11
C GLU A 111 -14.40 20.07 -2.85
N GLN A 112 -13.47 19.16 -3.01
CA GLN A 112 -12.04 19.44 -2.94
C GLN A 112 -11.31 18.72 -4.09
N GLY A 113 -11.25 19.37 -5.22
CA GLY A 113 -10.20 19.50 -6.19
C GLY A 113 -9.13 18.42 -6.36
N VAL A 114 -9.45 17.16 -6.29
CA VAL A 114 -8.60 16.15 -6.93
C VAL A 114 -9.15 16.01 -8.35
N GLY A 115 -8.47 16.64 -9.32
CA GLY A 115 -8.89 16.76 -10.71
C GLY A 115 -8.81 15.43 -11.48
N PHE A 116 -9.53 14.45 -11.01
CA PHE A 116 -9.80 13.25 -11.78
C PHE A 116 -10.96 13.55 -12.73
N GLY A 117 -10.79 13.28 -14.01
CA GLY A 117 -11.85 13.44 -14.99
C GLY A 117 -13.15 12.80 -14.48
N ALA A 118 -14.23 13.54 -14.53
CA ALA A 118 -15.52 13.11 -13.98
C ALA A 118 -16.15 11.93 -14.75
N ASP A 119 -15.67 11.65 -15.98
CA ASP A 119 -16.26 10.65 -16.84
C ASP A 119 -15.72 9.24 -16.54
N ASP A 120 -16.62 8.27 -16.51
CA ASP A 120 -16.25 6.86 -16.49
C ASP A 120 -15.46 6.48 -17.74
N ILE A 121 -14.32 5.81 -17.53
CA ILE A 121 -13.54 5.20 -18.61
C ILE A 121 -13.54 3.67 -18.54
N GLY A 122 -14.14 3.10 -17.52
CA GLY A 122 -14.05 1.67 -17.25
C GLY A 122 -14.72 0.82 -18.33
N ARG A 123 -15.82 1.31 -18.93
CA ARG A 123 -16.49 0.63 -20.06
C ARG A 123 -15.60 0.60 -21.31
N ASP A 124 -14.92 1.70 -21.61
CA ASP A 124 -14.03 1.79 -22.76
C ASP A 124 -12.78 0.94 -22.56
N VAL A 125 -12.21 0.95 -21.36
CA VAL A 125 -11.08 0.07 -20.99
C VAL A 125 -11.49 -1.40 -21.10
N ALA A 126 -12.65 -1.79 -20.54
CA ALA A 126 -13.16 -3.15 -20.65
C ALA A 126 -13.28 -3.61 -22.12
N LYS A 127 -13.83 -2.75 -22.98
CA LYS A 127 -13.96 -2.98 -24.41
C LYS A 127 -12.59 -3.07 -25.11
N ASN A 128 -11.68 -2.12 -24.85
CA ASN A 128 -10.38 -2.05 -25.51
C ASN A 128 -9.50 -3.27 -25.22
N TYR A 129 -9.62 -3.83 -24.00
CA TYR A 129 -8.84 -5.00 -23.58
C TYR A 129 -9.63 -6.31 -23.66
N GLY A 130 -10.89 -6.28 -24.12
CA GLY A 130 -11.74 -7.47 -24.26
C GLY A 130 -12.06 -8.14 -22.91
N ILE A 131 -12.15 -7.36 -21.82
CA ILE A 131 -12.44 -7.87 -20.48
C ILE A 131 -13.94 -7.76 -20.22
N PRO A 132 -14.64 -8.87 -19.89
CA PRO A 132 -16.05 -8.86 -19.56
C PRO A 132 -16.37 -7.99 -18.35
N LEU A 133 -17.40 -7.15 -18.45
CA LEU A 133 -17.95 -6.34 -17.37
C LEU A 133 -19.24 -6.99 -16.85
N TYR A 134 -19.27 -7.30 -15.56
CA TYR A 134 -20.40 -7.98 -14.91
C TYR A 134 -21.20 -7.04 -14.02
N SER A 135 -22.48 -7.35 -13.82
CA SER A 135 -23.40 -6.52 -13.03
C SER A 135 -23.29 -6.76 -11.53
N THR A 136 -22.71 -7.87 -11.13
CA THR A 136 -22.53 -8.23 -9.72
C THR A 136 -21.12 -8.77 -9.45
N ILE A 137 -20.63 -8.61 -8.22
CA ILE A 137 -19.37 -9.20 -7.76
C ILE A 137 -19.40 -10.72 -7.93
N ALA A 138 -20.53 -11.35 -7.61
CA ALA A 138 -20.67 -12.79 -7.73
C ALA A 138 -20.52 -13.29 -9.19
N GLU A 139 -21.08 -12.59 -10.15
CA GLU A 139 -20.91 -12.91 -11.58
C GLU A 139 -19.47 -12.68 -12.04
N ALA A 140 -18.83 -11.58 -11.60
CA ALA A 140 -17.43 -11.30 -11.93
C ALA A 140 -16.47 -12.39 -11.41
N LEU A 141 -16.67 -12.89 -10.17
CA LEU A 141 -15.85 -13.94 -9.60
C LEU A 141 -16.09 -15.32 -10.26
N ARG A 142 -17.25 -15.52 -10.83
CA ARG A 142 -17.66 -16.77 -11.49
C ARG A 142 -17.55 -16.73 -13.01
N LEU A 143 -17.19 -15.59 -13.58
CA LEU A 143 -17.17 -15.37 -15.04
C LEU A 143 -18.51 -15.75 -15.70
N GLY A 144 -19.63 -15.43 -15.03
CA GLY A 144 -20.97 -15.76 -15.48
C GLY A 144 -21.40 -17.22 -15.30
N THR A 145 -20.58 -18.07 -14.69
CA THR A 145 -20.90 -19.49 -14.41
C THR A 145 -21.42 -19.70 -12.98
N SER A 146 -21.69 -20.96 -12.58
CA SER A 146 -22.08 -21.31 -11.20
C SER A 146 -20.91 -21.37 -10.22
N GLU A 147 -19.69 -21.62 -10.72
CA GLU A 147 -18.51 -21.93 -9.93
C GLU A 147 -17.54 -20.74 -9.87
N LEU A 148 -16.73 -20.69 -8.79
CA LEU A 148 -15.62 -19.74 -8.69
C LEU A 148 -14.59 -20.00 -9.79
N ALA A 149 -14.37 -19.03 -10.66
CA ALA A 149 -13.55 -19.16 -11.86
C ALA A 149 -12.30 -18.27 -11.87
N VAL A 150 -12.04 -17.53 -10.75
CA VAL A 150 -10.86 -16.68 -10.60
C VAL A 150 -9.92 -17.20 -9.52
N ASP A 151 -8.67 -16.75 -9.56
CA ASP A 151 -7.59 -17.17 -8.65
C ASP A 151 -7.14 -16.05 -7.71
N ALA A 152 -7.59 -14.80 -7.94
CA ALA A 152 -7.31 -13.64 -7.10
C ALA A 152 -8.37 -12.56 -7.27
N VAL A 153 -8.48 -11.66 -6.29
CA VAL A 153 -9.42 -10.53 -6.32
C VAL A 153 -8.67 -9.23 -6.04
N LEU A 154 -8.76 -8.28 -6.97
CA LEU A 154 -8.25 -6.92 -6.86
C LEU A 154 -9.42 -5.99 -6.51
N MET A 155 -9.48 -5.49 -5.27
CA MET A 155 -10.53 -4.58 -4.82
C MET A 155 -9.99 -3.15 -4.72
N ILE A 156 -10.57 -2.22 -5.49
CA ILE A 156 -10.25 -0.79 -5.47
C ILE A 156 -11.51 -0.01 -5.15
N GLY A 157 -11.84 0.06 -3.86
CA GLY A 157 -13.00 0.76 -3.32
C GLY A 157 -12.63 2.15 -2.80
N GLU A 158 -11.96 2.97 -3.63
CA GLU A 158 -11.35 4.22 -3.17
C GLU A 158 -12.37 5.34 -2.99
N TYR A 159 -13.35 5.42 -3.85
CA TYR A 159 -14.35 6.48 -3.80
C TYR A 159 -15.70 5.92 -3.36
N GLY A 160 -16.27 6.55 -2.36
CA GLY A 160 -17.60 6.29 -1.84
C GLY A 160 -18.37 7.58 -1.69
N TYR A 161 -19.62 7.51 -1.29
CA TYR A 161 -20.37 8.69 -0.91
C TYR A 161 -19.74 9.28 0.34
N ARG A 162 -19.55 10.61 0.36
CA ARG A 162 -19.31 11.30 1.62
C ARG A 162 -20.59 11.27 2.43
N SER A 163 -20.58 10.59 3.55
CA SER A 163 -21.49 10.92 4.64
C SER A 163 -21.09 12.29 5.20
N VAL A 164 -22.06 13.08 5.56
CA VAL A 164 -21.87 14.45 6.08
C VAL A 164 -21.59 14.43 7.59
N SER A 165 -21.21 13.28 8.17
CA SER A 165 -20.85 13.22 9.59
C SER A 165 -19.44 13.75 9.82
N ALA A 166 -19.25 14.47 10.93
CA ALA A 166 -17.96 15.05 11.32
C ALA A 166 -16.84 14.01 11.48
N LEU A 167 -17.19 12.74 11.67
CA LEU A 167 -16.28 11.61 11.83
C LEU A 167 -16.03 10.86 10.52
N SER A 168 -16.29 11.53 9.37
CA SER A 168 -15.97 10.97 8.06
C SER A 168 -16.39 9.51 7.86
N ASP A 169 -17.65 9.21 8.12
CA ASP A 169 -18.30 7.99 7.61
C ASP A 169 -18.34 8.06 6.07
N ARG A 170 -17.14 8.17 5.46
CA ARG A 170 -17.04 7.98 4.03
C ARG A 170 -17.42 6.54 3.76
N ASP A 171 -18.61 6.32 3.24
CA ASP A 171 -19.15 5.00 2.93
C ASP A 171 -18.46 4.42 1.71
N PHE A 172 -17.15 4.13 1.89
CA PHE A 172 -16.40 3.38 0.90
C PHE A 172 -16.97 1.96 0.83
N PRO A 173 -17.21 1.41 -0.35
CA PRO A 173 -17.85 0.09 -0.48
C PRO A 173 -16.94 -1.09 -0.10
N ARG A 174 -15.75 -0.86 0.47
CA ARG A 174 -14.72 -1.87 0.77
C ARG A 174 -15.26 -3.02 1.63
N ARG A 175 -15.97 -2.70 2.72
CA ARG A 175 -16.57 -3.71 3.61
C ARG A 175 -17.64 -4.52 2.88
N ARG A 176 -18.51 -3.88 2.11
CA ARG A 176 -19.52 -4.55 1.29
C ARG A 176 -18.86 -5.43 0.25
N PHE A 177 -17.89 -4.92 -0.50
CA PHE A 177 -17.15 -5.70 -1.49
C PHE A 177 -16.52 -6.95 -0.89
N LEU A 178 -15.82 -6.82 0.26
CA LEU A 178 -15.24 -7.97 0.92
C LEU A 178 -16.29 -8.98 1.36
N ASN A 179 -17.43 -8.52 1.91
CA ASN A 179 -18.52 -9.40 2.33
C ASN A 179 -19.10 -10.18 1.13
N ASP A 180 -19.30 -9.52 0.00
CA ASP A 180 -19.78 -10.16 -1.24
C ASP A 180 -18.77 -11.18 -1.77
N VAL A 181 -17.47 -10.85 -1.76
CA VAL A 181 -16.38 -11.78 -2.11
C VAL A 181 -16.39 -12.99 -1.18
N VAL A 182 -16.42 -12.77 0.13
CA VAL A 182 -16.41 -13.84 1.15
C VAL A 182 -17.63 -14.76 0.97
N ALA A 183 -18.80 -14.22 0.65
CA ALA A 183 -20.00 -15.01 0.40
C ALA A 183 -19.82 -15.98 -0.78
N VAL A 184 -19.19 -15.52 -1.86
CA VAL A 184 -18.87 -16.37 -3.02
C VAL A 184 -17.83 -17.43 -2.66
N LEU A 185 -16.74 -17.06 -1.98
CA LEU A 185 -15.67 -17.98 -1.61
C LEU A 185 -16.17 -19.10 -0.68
N ARG A 186 -16.98 -18.74 0.33
CA ARG A 186 -17.60 -19.73 1.23
C ARG A 186 -18.51 -20.72 0.49
N LYS A 187 -19.34 -20.21 -0.43
CA LYS A 187 -20.22 -21.07 -1.23
C LYS A 187 -19.44 -22.02 -2.14
N SER A 188 -18.29 -21.59 -2.64
CA SER A 188 -17.43 -22.38 -3.52
C SER A 188 -16.47 -23.29 -2.77
N ASN A 189 -16.44 -23.25 -1.43
CA ASN A 189 -15.46 -23.99 -0.59
C ASN A 189 -14.00 -23.84 -1.09
N ARG A 190 -13.68 -22.67 -1.64
CA ARG A 190 -12.36 -22.35 -2.19
C ARG A 190 -11.99 -20.93 -1.81
N VAL A 191 -10.74 -20.71 -1.38
CA VAL A 191 -10.22 -19.38 -1.04
C VAL A 191 -9.19 -18.92 -2.06
N VAL A 192 -9.15 -17.61 -2.29
CA VAL A 192 -8.19 -16.93 -3.15
C VAL A 192 -7.66 -15.67 -2.45
N PRO A 193 -6.46 -15.19 -2.77
CA PRO A 193 -5.95 -13.95 -2.22
C PRO A 193 -6.82 -12.75 -2.64
N VAL A 194 -6.99 -11.81 -1.70
CA VAL A 194 -7.77 -10.59 -1.88
C VAL A 194 -6.89 -9.39 -1.53
N PHE A 195 -6.71 -8.47 -2.46
CA PHE A 195 -6.11 -7.17 -2.20
C PHE A 195 -7.20 -6.11 -2.06
N ASN A 196 -7.06 -5.24 -1.04
CA ASN A 196 -7.89 -4.06 -0.83
C ASN A 196 -7.02 -2.80 -0.89
N ASP A 197 -7.34 -1.89 -1.79
CA ASP A 197 -6.61 -0.63 -1.93
C ASP A 197 -6.75 0.27 -0.70
N LYS A 198 -5.64 0.82 -0.23
CA LYS A 198 -5.52 1.66 0.98
C LYS A 198 -5.87 0.90 2.28
N ASN A 199 -6.42 1.62 3.26
CA ASN A 199 -6.92 1.03 4.51
C ASN A 199 -8.14 0.14 4.25
N PHE A 200 -8.41 -0.79 5.16
CA PHE A 200 -9.60 -1.63 5.05
C PHE A 200 -10.88 -0.80 5.15
N THR A 201 -10.89 0.14 6.09
CA THR A 201 -11.92 1.17 6.26
C THR A 201 -11.38 2.27 7.17
N TYR A 202 -12.04 3.42 7.22
CA TYR A 202 -11.70 4.51 8.15
C TYR A 202 -12.23 4.28 9.58
N ARG A 203 -13.03 3.26 9.82
CA ARG A 203 -13.51 2.86 11.13
C ARG A 203 -12.77 1.63 11.62
N TRP A 204 -12.23 1.73 12.83
CA TRP A 204 -11.50 0.63 13.46
C TRP A 204 -12.33 -0.65 13.58
N ASP A 205 -13.57 -0.57 14.08
CA ASP A 205 -14.44 -1.71 14.32
C ASP A 205 -14.72 -2.49 13.03
N TRP A 206 -14.98 -1.81 11.93
CA TRP A 206 -15.21 -2.41 10.62
C TRP A 206 -13.91 -2.99 10.02
N GLY A 207 -12.81 -2.27 10.17
CA GLY A 207 -11.50 -2.79 9.70
C GLY A 207 -11.11 -4.07 10.42
N LYS A 208 -11.30 -4.10 11.73
CA LYS A 208 -11.09 -5.30 12.55
C LYS A 208 -12.00 -6.45 12.10
N GLU A 209 -13.30 -6.20 11.89
CA GLU A 209 -14.24 -7.19 11.38
C GLU A 209 -13.81 -7.76 10.04
N MET A 210 -13.34 -6.92 9.10
CA MET A 210 -12.85 -7.35 7.79
C MET A 210 -11.64 -8.29 7.91
N VAL A 211 -10.64 -7.92 8.72
CA VAL A 211 -9.44 -8.75 8.95
C VAL A 211 -9.80 -10.06 9.64
N GLU A 212 -10.65 -10.03 10.67
CA GLU A 212 -11.09 -11.25 11.36
C GLU A 212 -11.93 -12.15 10.47
N THR A 213 -12.77 -11.59 9.61
CA THR A 213 -13.58 -12.33 8.64
C THR A 213 -12.69 -13.04 7.63
N ALA A 214 -11.70 -12.36 7.08
CA ALA A 214 -10.72 -12.96 6.18
C ALA A 214 -9.91 -14.07 6.88
N ARG A 215 -9.43 -13.81 8.11
CA ARG A 215 -8.66 -14.78 8.91
C ARG A 215 -9.50 -16.04 9.21
N LYS A 216 -10.74 -15.88 9.68
CA LYS A 216 -11.65 -17.02 9.98
C LYS A 216 -11.98 -17.84 8.72
N ALA A 217 -12.01 -17.21 7.56
CA ALA A 217 -12.27 -17.86 6.28
C ALA A 217 -11.00 -18.42 5.61
N GLY A 218 -9.81 -18.20 6.20
CA GLY A 218 -8.53 -18.62 5.61
C GLY A 218 -8.15 -17.83 4.35
N ILE A 219 -8.73 -16.64 4.14
CA ILE A 219 -8.49 -15.82 2.95
C ILE A 219 -7.20 -15.00 3.17
N PRO A 220 -6.17 -15.17 2.32
CA PRO A 220 -5.03 -14.26 2.33
C PRO A 220 -5.51 -12.85 1.99
N LEU A 221 -5.25 -11.88 2.88
CA LEU A 221 -5.69 -10.48 2.74
C LEU A 221 -4.47 -9.57 2.78
N MET A 222 -4.41 -8.64 1.84
CA MET A 222 -3.43 -7.57 1.76
C MET A 222 -4.14 -6.23 1.59
N GLY A 223 -3.63 -5.18 2.22
CA GLY A 223 -4.06 -3.80 2.01
C GLY A 223 -2.89 -2.86 2.18
N GLY A 224 -3.09 -1.56 1.95
CA GLY A 224 -2.06 -0.55 2.21
C GLY A 224 -1.89 0.48 1.11
N SER A 225 -1.03 1.45 1.39
CA SER A 225 -0.69 2.57 0.51
C SER A 225 0.43 2.22 -0.47
N SER A 226 0.44 2.88 -1.63
CA SER A 226 1.55 2.84 -2.59
C SER A 226 2.79 3.59 -2.09
N VAL A 227 2.62 4.59 -1.21
CA VAL A 227 3.71 5.52 -0.86
C VAL A 227 4.88 4.84 -0.13
N PRO A 228 4.68 3.93 0.85
CA PRO A 228 5.80 3.24 1.50
C PRO A 228 6.68 2.40 0.56
N LEU A 229 6.12 2.03 -0.60
CA LEU A 229 6.81 1.24 -1.62
C LEU A 229 7.62 2.09 -2.62
N ALA A 230 7.54 3.42 -2.51
CA ALA A 230 8.31 4.36 -3.34
C ALA A 230 9.80 4.32 -3.03
N ALA A 231 10.60 4.83 -3.96
CA ALA A 231 12.04 4.97 -3.78
C ALA A 231 12.36 6.00 -2.70
N TRP A 232 13.30 5.70 -1.83
CA TRP A 232 13.85 6.66 -0.88
C TRP A 232 14.94 7.51 -1.53
N ARG A 233 14.78 8.83 -1.49
CA ARG A 233 15.73 9.77 -2.08
C ARG A 233 16.06 10.93 -1.14
N PRO A 234 17.30 11.01 -0.58
CA PRO A 234 18.35 9.99 -0.68
C PRO A 234 17.95 8.66 -0.06
N ALA A 235 18.60 7.59 -0.47
CA ALA A 235 18.44 6.29 0.15
C ALA A 235 18.85 6.36 1.63
N LEU A 236 18.03 5.81 2.52
CA LEU A 236 18.36 5.67 3.93
C LEU A 236 19.06 4.32 4.15
N ASP A 237 20.20 4.37 4.83
CA ASP A 237 20.78 3.18 5.44
C ASP A 237 20.05 2.93 6.77
N LEU A 238 18.96 2.19 6.71
CA LEU A 238 18.08 1.91 7.83
C LEU A 238 17.80 0.40 7.87
N PRO A 239 18.71 -0.38 8.51
CA PRO A 239 18.51 -1.82 8.63
C PRO A 239 17.35 -2.14 9.57
N LEU A 240 16.73 -3.30 9.38
CA LEU A 240 15.75 -3.82 10.33
C LEU A 240 16.40 -3.98 11.70
N GLY A 241 15.69 -3.58 12.74
CA GLY A 241 16.21 -3.54 14.11
C GLY A 241 16.99 -2.26 14.45
N ALA A 242 16.99 -1.24 13.60
CA ALA A 242 17.60 0.05 13.90
C ALA A 242 17.00 0.67 15.17
N PRO A 243 17.84 1.32 16.03
CA PRO A 243 17.37 1.90 17.28
C PRO A 243 16.71 3.26 17.06
N ILE A 244 15.53 3.26 16.41
CA ILE A 244 14.77 4.47 16.12
C ILE A 244 14.12 4.99 17.40
N GLU A 245 14.28 6.28 17.70
CA GLU A 245 13.66 6.96 18.84
C GLU A 245 12.47 7.83 18.42
N GLU A 246 12.58 8.47 17.25
CA GLU A 246 11.52 9.37 16.77
C GLU A 246 11.48 9.40 15.24
N ILE A 247 10.28 9.56 14.70
CA ILE A 247 10.01 9.64 13.25
C ILE A 247 9.07 10.83 12.99
N VAL A 248 9.40 11.63 11.98
CA VAL A 248 8.48 12.63 11.43
C VAL A 248 8.22 12.32 9.97
N ALA A 249 6.96 12.17 9.60
CA ALA A 249 6.49 12.08 8.23
C ALA A 249 5.81 13.39 7.81
N ILE A 250 5.92 13.77 6.53
CA ILE A 250 5.34 14.99 5.97
C ILE A 250 4.55 14.65 4.71
N HIS A 251 3.41 15.34 4.52
CA HIS A 251 2.66 15.32 3.28
C HIS A 251 1.91 16.64 3.04
N GLY A 252 1.45 16.88 1.81
CA GLY A 252 0.80 18.15 1.40
C GLY A 252 -0.69 18.04 1.08
N GLY A 253 -1.32 16.90 1.36
CA GLY A 253 -2.70 16.65 0.95
C GLY A 253 -3.75 16.95 2.02
N ASP A 254 -4.99 16.59 1.70
CA ASP A 254 -6.19 16.85 2.49
C ASP A 254 -6.32 15.99 3.75
N LEU A 255 -7.28 16.39 4.58
CA LEU A 255 -7.66 15.66 5.79
C LEU A 255 -8.10 14.24 5.45
N GLU A 256 -7.72 13.29 6.31
CA GLU A 256 -8.05 11.87 6.25
C GLU A 256 -7.44 11.14 5.05
N GLY A 257 -7.72 11.56 3.81
CA GLY A 257 -7.26 10.86 2.61
C GLY A 257 -5.74 10.80 2.48
N TYR A 258 -5.08 11.94 2.65
CA TYR A 258 -3.62 12.04 2.62
C TYR A 258 -2.98 11.80 3.99
N ASP A 259 -3.67 12.10 5.09
CA ASP A 259 -3.22 11.73 6.43
C ASP A 259 -2.97 10.22 6.55
N TYR A 260 -3.83 9.40 5.89
CA TYR A 260 -3.60 7.97 5.79
C TYR A 260 -2.22 7.63 5.20
N HIS A 261 -1.85 8.28 4.10
CA HIS A 261 -0.53 8.06 3.48
C HIS A 261 0.62 8.48 4.41
N GLY A 262 0.45 9.58 5.15
CA GLY A 262 1.41 10.01 6.17
C GLY A 262 1.57 9.00 7.30
N VAL A 263 0.47 8.43 7.79
CA VAL A 263 0.48 7.35 8.80
C VAL A 263 1.11 6.08 8.24
N GLU A 264 0.88 5.73 6.99
CA GLU A 264 1.50 4.59 6.31
C GLU A 264 3.02 4.75 6.17
N ILE A 265 3.50 5.97 5.84
CA ILE A 265 4.94 6.29 5.84
C ILE A 265 5.52 6.11 7.25
N LEU A 266 4.90 6.75 8.25
CA LEU A 266 5.32 6.65 9.64
C LEU A 266 5.45 5.19 10.08
N GLN A 267 4.41 4.39 9.84
CA GLN A 267 4.36 2.98 10.24
C GLN A 267 5.41 2.14 9.52
N SER A 268 5.65 2.39 8.22
CA SER A 268 6.64 1.66 7.43
C SER A 268 8.08 1.79 7.94
N LEU A 269 8.37 2.90 8.63
CA LEU A 269 9.65 3.14 9.30
C LEU A 269 9.64 2.61 10.72
N ALA A 270 8.53 2.83 11.45
CA ALA A 270 8.39 2.45 12.85
C ALA A 270 8.42 0.93 13.05
N GLU A 271 7.76 0.15 12.18
CA GLU A 271 7.71 -1.31 12.30
C GLU A 271 9.08 -1.98 12.15
N GLY A 272 10.03 -1.32 11.44
CA GLY A 272 11.40 -1.80 11.26
C GLY A 272 12.34 -1.53 12.46
N ARG A 273 11.88 -0.85 13.51
CA ARG A 273 12.72 -0.47 14.65
C ARG A 273 13.13 -1.65 15.52
N LYS A 274 14.10 -1.43 16.40
CA LYS A 274 14.53 -2.42 17.39
C LYS A 274 13.34 -2.86 18.25
N GLY A 275 13.05 -4.15 18.26
CA GLY A 275 11.90 -4.72 18.96
C GLY A 275 10.67 -4.92 18.05
N GLY A 276 10.66 -4.36 16.84
CA GLY A 276 9.55 -4.46 15.91
C GLY A 276 8.33 -3.64 16.31
N GLU A 277 7.14 -4.04 15.88
CA GLU A 277 5.91 -3.36 16.26
C GLU A 277 5.45 -3.75 17.66
N THR A 278 5.22 -2.74 18.52
CA THR A 278 4.86 -2.93 19.92
C THR A 278 3.45 -2.44 20.28
N GLY A 279 2.79 -1.76 19.33
CA GLY A 279 1.48 -1.14 19.51
C GLY A 279 1.56 0.35 19.81
N ILE A 280 0.42 1.00 19.68
CA ILE A 280 0.21 2.45 19.83
C ILE A 280 -0.63 2.70 21.07
N SER A 281 -0.12 3.51 22.01
CA SER A 281 -0.78 3.80 23.29
C SER A 281 -1.68 5.03 23.24
N ARG A 282 -1.37 5.99 22.34
CA ARG A 282 -2.07 7.26 22.25
C ARG A 282 -1.91 7.90 20.87
N VAL A 283 -2.97 8.51 20.38
CA VAL A 283 -2.97 9.33 19.16
C VAL A 283 -3.59 10.68 19.48
N GLN A 284 -3.04 11.76 18.89
CA GLN A 284 -3.57 13.11 19.04
C GLN A 284 -3.45 13.85 17.72
N GLN A 285 -4.51 14.48 17.24
CA GLN A 285 -4.47 15.38 16.10
C GLN A 285 -4.59 16.82 16.57
N LEU A 286 -3.63 17.65 16.16
CA LEU A 286 -3.55 19.07 16.50
C LEU A 286 -3.74 19.94 15.25
N SER A 287 -4.16 21.19 15.42
CA SER A 287 -4.28 22.19 14.38
C SER A 287 -3.83 23.58 14.88
N GLY A 288 -3.43 24.44 13.94
CA GLY A 288 -3.02 25.82 14.25
C GLY A 288 -1.87 25.91 15.24
N ASP A 289 -1.93 26.89 16.15
CA ASP A 289 -0.86 27.20 17.12
C ASP A 289 -0.55 26.04 18.07
N ALA A 290 -1.51 25.16 18.32
CA ALA A 290 -1.32 24.00 19.19
C ALA A 290 -0.23 23.07 18.67
N ILE A 291 0.02 23.04 17.36
CA ILE A 291 1.08 22.23 16.74
C ILE A 291 2.45 22.73 17.17
N TRP A 292 2.68 24.05 17.09
CA TRP A 292 3.95 24.65 17.48
C TRP A 292 4.16 24.63 18.97
N LYS A 293 3.08 24.83 19.75
CA LYS A 293 3.14 24.65 21.21
C LYS A 293 3.57 23.23 21.56
N ALA A 294 3.03 22.22 20.89
CA ALA A 294 3.44 20.82 21.12
C ALA A 294 4.92 20.58 20.77
N ALA A 295 5.47 21.26 19.76
CA ALA A 295 6.90 21.23 19.46
C ALA A 295 7.73 21.85 20.57
N ASP A 296 7.32 23.02 21.05
CA ASP A 296 8.01 23.75 22.15
C ASP A 296 7.96 22.94 23.46
N ASP A 297 6.87 22.19 23.68
CA ASP A 297 6.73 21.24 24.80
C ASP A 297 7.49 19.91 24.56
N GLY A 298 8.24 19.77 23.46
CA GLY A 298 9.06 18.59 23.14
C GLY A 298 8.26 17.34 22.70
N ARG A 299 6.99 17.51 22.28
CA ARG A 299 6.14 16.40 21.84
C ARG A 299 6.51 15.88 20.45
N TRP A 300 7.13 16.70 19.62
CA TRP A 300 7.72 16.32 18.33
C TRP A 300 8.93 17.22 18.02
N SER A 301 9.84 16.71 17.18
CA SER A 301 11.14 17.33 16.93
C SER A 301 11.13 18.22 15.69
N VAL A 302 11.32 19.55 15.90
CA VAL A 302 11.49 20.53 14.81
C VAL A 302 12.72 20.22 13.94
N PRO A 303 13.91 19.89 14.49
CA PRO A 303 15.05 19.47 13.67
C PRO A 303 14.77 18.24 12.79
N LEU A 304 13.95 17.29 13.28
CA LEU A 304 13.59 16.12 12.51
C LEU A 304 12.66 16.47 11.36
N ALA A 305 11.66 17.32 11.62
CA ALA A 305 10.78 17.84 10.57
C ALA A 305 11.54 18.67 9.53
N GLN A 306 12.54 19.44 9.96
CA GLN A 306 13.43 20.18 9.06
C GLN A 306 14.18 19.23 8.11
N ALA A 307 14.74 18.14 8.63
CA ALA A 307 15.44 17.14 7.80
C ALA A 307 14.51 16.46 6.78
N ALA A 308 13.27 16.14 7.16
CA ALA A 308 12.26 15.61 6.25
C ALA A 308 11.89 16.62 5.14
N LEU A 309 11.76 17.90 5.51
CA LEU A 309 11.47 18.99 4.58
C LEU A 309 12.60 19.22 3.58
N GLU A 310 13.85 19.22 4.03
CA GLU A 310 15.04 19.40 3.20
C GLU A 310 15.20 18.24 2.20
N ALA A 311 14.79 17.04 2.54
CA ALA A 311 14.75 15.92 1.60
C ALA A 311 13.71 16.12 0.49
N SER A 312 12.59 16.83 0.77
CA SER A 312 11.54 17.16 -0.21
C SER A 312 11.92 18.29 -1.16
N PHE A 313 12.60 19.32 -0.65
CA PHE A 313 12.89 20.56 -1.36
C PHE A 313 14.40 20.79 -1.40
N THR A 314 15.04 20.33 -2.45
CA THR A 314 16.51 20.46 -2.63
C THR A 314 16.98 21.93 -2.68
N ASP A 315 16.10 22.85 -3.03
CA ASP A 315 16.43 24.26 -3.30
C ASP A 315 15.99 25.22 -2.17
N ARG A 316 15.28 24.73 -1.15
CA ARG A 316 14.75 25.57 -0.06
C ARG A 316 15.39 25.20 1.27
N LYS A 317 16.30 26.06 1.73
CA LYS A 317 17.00 25.92 3.01
C LYS A 317 16.41 26.80 4.13
N LEU A 318 15.17 27.27 3.97
CA LEU A 318 14.54 28.08 5.01
C LEU A 318 14.09 27.21 6.19
N PRO A 319 14.17 27.74 7.42
CA PRO A 319 13.64 27.07 8.59
C PRO A 319 12.16 26.71 8.41
N ILE A 320 11.76 25.52 8.86
CA ILE A 320 10.37 25.06 8.71
C ILE A 320 9.35 26.03 9.32
N ARG A 321 9.71 26.71 10.41
CA ARG A 321 8.85 27.74 11.04
C ARG A 321 8.63 28.98 10.17
N GLU A 322 9.59 29.31 9.30
CA GLU A 322 9.48 30.45 8.35
C GLU A 322 8.74 30.05 7.08
N LEU A 323 8.97 28.81 6.61
CA LEU A 323 8.29 28.28 5.43
C LEU A 323 6.82 28.01 5.67
N VAL A 324 6.48 27.57 6.89
CA VAL A 324 5.15 27.10 7.25
C VAL A 324 4.70 27.78 8.52
N SER A 325 4.24 29.03 8.40
CA SER A 325 3.66 29.76 9.53
C SER A 325 2.40 29.06 10.07
N ASN A 326 1.63 28.43 9.19
CA ASN A 326 0.42 27.69 9.55
C ASN A 326 0.51 26.24 9.02
N LEU A 327 0.89 25.30 9.89
CA LEU A 327 0.65 23.88 9.64
C LEU A 327 -0.86 23.64 9.81
N PRO A 328 -1.56 23.14 8.78
CA PRO A 328 -3.00 22.91 8.91
C PRO A 328 -3.31 21.87 9.98
N ARG A 329 -2.47 20.82 10.10
CA ARG A 329 -2.63 19.77 11.13
C ARG A 329 -1.36 18.96 11.36
N ALA A 330 -1.32 18.30 12.52
CA ALA A 330 -0.31 17.31 12.89
C ALA A 330 -0.96 16.15 13.64
N ILE A 331 -0.58 14.91 13.32
CA ILE A 331 -0.96 13.72 14.07
C ILE A 331 0.26 13.28 14.89
N LEU A 332 0.11 13.21 16.21
CA LEU A 332 1.12 12.72 17.14
C LEU A 332 0.76 11.30 17.55
N VAL A 333 1.73 10.39 17.49
CA VAL A 333 1.59 8.96 17.77
C VAL A 333 2.60 8.56 18.83
N ASP A 334 2.13 8.04 19.95
CA ASP A 334 2.98 7.52 21.02
C ASP A 334 2.91 5.98 20.98
N TYR A 335 4.04 5.34 20.65
CA TYR A 335 4.17 3.89 20.70
C TYR A 335 4.35 3.40 22.13
N THR A 336 4.00 2.14 22.39
CA THR A 336 4.06 1.56 23.77
C THR A 336 5.48 1.41 24.30
N ASP A 337 6.48 1.34 23.43
CA ASP A 337 7.91 1.25 23.79
C ASP A 337 8.60 2.61 24.01
N GLY A 338 7.84 3.70 23.88
CA GLY A 338 8.34 5.07 24.03
C GLY A 338 8.85 5.71 22.74
N THR A 339 8.87 5.01 21.61
CA THR A 339 9.11 5.61 20.29
C THR A 339 8.01 6.63 19.99
N ARG A 340 8.38 7.76 19.40
CA ARG A 340 7.45 8.83 19.01
C ARG A 340 7.32 8.93 17.51
N GLY A 341 6.10 9.12 17.04
CA GLY A 341 5.79 9.38 15.66
C GLY A 341 5.00 10.67 15.46
N SER A 342 5.26 11.37 14.37
CA SER A 342 4.49 12.55 14.00
C SER A 342 4.24 12.56 12.49
N VAL A 343 3.02 12.94 12.12
CA VAL A 343 2.66 13.21 10.71
C VAL A 343 2.28 14.67 10.60
N LEU A 344 3.02 15.43 9.79
CA LEU A 344 2.79 16.87 9.59
C LEU A 344 2.20 17.09 8.19
N SER A 345 1.11 17.84 8.12
CA SER A 345 0.45 18.21 6.86
C SER A 345 0.63 19.70 6.59
N PHE A 346 1.14 20.05 5.40
CA PHE A 346 1.12 21.41 4.89
C PHE A 346 1.11 21.44 3.36
N GLY A 347 0.44 22.44 2.76
CA GLY A 347 0.22 22.52 1.32
C GLY A 347 1.51 22.59 0.52
N GLY A 348 1.55 21.90 -0.61
CA GLY A 348 2.69 21.85 -1.53
C GLY A 348 3.84 20.93 -1.12
N ALA A 349 3.77 20.25 0.04
CA ALA A 349 4.77 19.29 0.44
C ALA A 349 4.62 17.96 -0.31
N SER A 350 5.74 17.35 -0.65
CA SER A 350 5.80 15.97 -1.13
C SER A 350 5.83 14.99 0.05
N PHE A 351 5.61 13.71 -0.21
CA PHE A 351 5.75 12.67 0.79
C PHE A 351 7.21 12.51 1.20
N SER A 352 7.53 12.87 2.44
CA SER A 352 8.88 12.74 2.98
C SER A 352 8.85 12.31 4.44
N ALA A 353 9.99 11.85 4.95
CA ALA A 353 10.14 11.55 6.36
C ALA A 353 11.58 11.75 6.81
N ALA A 354 11.75 11.83 8.13
CA ALA A 354 13.05 11.71 8.76
C ALA A 354 12.97 10.82 9.99
N VAL A 355 14.09 10.17 10.31
CA VAL A 355 14.25 9.32 11.49
C VAL A 355 15.39 9.82 12.37
N GLN A 356 15.20 9.77 13.69
CA GLN A 356 16.24 9.97 14.68
C GLN A 356 16.64 8.61 15.24
N LEU A 357 17.92 8.27 15.08
CA LEU A 357 18.47 7.07 15.67
C LEU A 357 19.13 7.41 17.02
N LYS A 358 19.02 6.48 17.95
CA LYS A 358 19.63 6.60 19.28
C LYS A 358 21.14 6.80 19.19
N GLY A 359 21.64 7.87 19.80
CA GLY A 359 23.06 8.19 19.84
C GLY A 359 23.58 8.88 18.57
N GLU A 360 22.76 9.15 17.57
CA GLU A 360 23.15 9.95 16.40
C GLU A 360 22.90 11.44 16.62
N ALA A 361 23.87 12.25 16.22
CA ALA A 361 23.78 13.70 16.38
C ALA A 361 22.85 14.37 15.35
N LYS A 362 22.59 13.72 14.22
CA LYS A 362 21.81 14.29 13.12
C LYS A 362 20.72 13.32 12.66
N PRO A 363 19.51 13.83 12.39
CA PRO A 363 18.45 13.03 11.78
C PRO A 363 18.77 12.66 10.33
N ARG A 364 18.16 11.58 9.85
CA ARG A 364 18.27 11.10 8.47
C ARG A 364 16.94 11.34 7.75
N GLY A 365 16.93 12.22 6.74
CA GLY A 365 15.74 12.56 5.96
C GLY A 365 15.71 11.87 4.59
N THR A 366 14.50 11.58 4.10
CA THR A 366 14.26 11.03 2.76
C THR A 366 12.94 11.51 2.17
N LEU A 367 12.91 11.62 0.84
CA LEU A 367 11.71 11.79 0.03
C LEU A 367 11.25 10.41 -0.46
N PHE A 368 9.95 10.15 -0.41
CA PHE A 368 9.32 9.00 -1.05
C PHE A 368 9.03 9.36 -2.51
N TYR A 369 9.97 9.05 -3.38
CA TYR A 369 10.00 9.53 -4.74
C TYR A 369 9.30 8.57 -5.71
N GLY A 370 8.23 9.04 -6.34
CA GLY A 370 7.42 8.30 -7.30
C GLY A 370 7.85 8.48 -8.77
N GLY A 371 9.03 9.04 -9.04
CA GLY A 371 9.50 9.27 -10.41
C GLY A 371 8.98 10.58 -11.02
N PRO A 372 9.19 10.79 -12.34
CA PRO A 372 8.83 12.03 -13.01
C PRO A 372 7.33 12.18 -13.27
N TRP A 373 6.55 11.12 -13.12
CA TRP A 373 5.13 11.09 -13.46
C TRP A 373 4.19 11.32 -12.25
N GLY A 374 4.73 11.86 -11.16
CA GLY A 374 3.96 12.15 -9.95
C GLY A 374 3.32 10.89 -9.35
N SER A 375 2.03 10.95 -9.06
CA SER A 375 1.31 9.84 -8.42
C SER A 375 1.37 8.54 -9.22
N ARG A 376 1.42 8.59 -10.56
CA ARG A 376 1.42 7.41 -11.42
C ARG A 376 2.59 6.48 -11.11
N GLY A 377 3.79 7.03 -10.90
CA GLY A 377 4.97 6.23 -10.58
C GLY A 377 4.92 5.53 -9.23
N LEU A 378 4.13 6.02 -8.27
CA LEU A 378 3.95 5.36 -6.96
C LEU A 378 3.24 4.01 -7.10
N PHE A 379 2.36 3.84 -8.11
CA PHE A 379 1.54 2.65 -8.24
C PHE A 379 2.23 1.48 -8.92
N GLN A 380 3.37 1.69 -9.58
CA GLN A 380 4.14 0.59 -10.19
C GLN A 380 4.63 -0.41 -9.15
N ALA A 381 5.24 0.06 -8.06
CA ALA A 381 5.71 -0.80 -6.98
C ALA A 381 4.55 -1.48 -6.22
N LEU A 382 3.43 -0.75 -6.01
CA LEU A 382 2.25 -1.34 -5.39
C LEU A 382 1.66 -2.46 -6.27
N ALA A 383 1.47 -2.20 -7.56
CA ALA A 383 0.97 -3.21 -8.50
C ALA A 383 1.91 -4.42 -8.58
N HIS A 384 3.24 -4.20 -8.54
CA HIS A 384 4.21 -5.29 -8.45
C HIS A 384 4.02 -6.14 -7.17
N ALA A 385 3.91 -5.49 -6.01
CA ALA A 385 3.68 -6.18 -4.74
C ALA A 385 2.36 -6.99 -4.74
N ILE A 386 1.29 -6.44 -5.33
CA ILE A 386 0.01 -7.14 -5.49
C ILE A 386 0.16 -8.37 -6.40
N GLN A 387 0.88 -8.25 -7.52
CA GLN A 387 1.11 -9.37 -8.44
C GLN A 387 1.93 -10.47 -7.77
N VAL A 388 2.98 -10.13 -7.01
CA VAL A 388 3.74 -11.09 -6.19
C VAL A 388 2.84 -11.79 -5.18
N PHE A 389 1.97 -11.03 -4.51
CA PHE A 389 0.97 -11.57 -3.59
C PHE A 389 0.03 -12.57 -4.28
N PHE A 390 -0.51 -12.24 -5.44
CA PHE A 390 -1.45 -13.09 -6.15
C PHE A 390 -0.81 -14.40 -6.65
N VAL A 391 0.44 -14.33 -7.14
CA VAL A 391 1.19 -15.51 -7.58
C VAL A 391 1.55 -16.41 -6.39
N ASN A 392 2.04 -15.82 -5.31
CA ASN A 392 2.54 -16.58 -4.16
C ASN A 392 1.44 -16.94 -3.15
N LYS A 393 0.29 -16.26 -3.20
CA LYS A 393 -0.84 -16.39 -2.25
C LYS A 393 -0.44 -16.09 -0.79
N VAL A 394 0.65 -15.36 -0.61
CA VAL A 394 1.18 -14.92 0.69
C VAL A 394 1.43 -13.42 0.59
N SER A 395 0.82 -12.65 1.50
CA SER A 395 1.01 -11.19 1.54
C SER A 395 2.45 -10.84 1.86
N PRO A 396 3.07 -9.87 1.18
CA PRO A 396 4.43 -9.40 1.48
C PRO A 396 4.56 -8.83 2.90
N TYR A 397 3.49 -8.31 3.46
CA TYR A 397 3.42 -7.80 4.84
C TYR A 397 2.06 -8.16 5.47
N PRO A 398 1.96 -8.24 6.81
CA PRO A 398 0.76 -8.69 7.48
C PRO A 398 -0.40 -7.68 7.34
N ALA A 399 -1.64 -8.18 7.26
CA ALA A 399 -2.84 -7.34 7.23
C ALA A 399 -3.00 -6.49 8.51
N GLU A 400 -2.44 -6.94 9.61
CA GLU A 400 -2.38 -6.24 10.89
C GLU A 400 -1.69 -4.88 10.79
N ARG A 401 -0.69 -4.74 9.90
CA ARG A 401 -0.05 -3.46 9.59
C ARG A 401 -1.07 -2.43 9.08
N THR A 402 -1.84 -2.82 8.06
CA THR A 402 -2.88 -1.97 7.48
C THR A 402 -4.02 -1.72 8.47
N LEU A 403 -4.34 -2.68 9.32
CA LEU A 403 -5.32 -2.51 10.39
C LEU A 403 -4.85 -1.47 11.41
N MET A 404 -3.57 -1.49 11.79
CA MET A 404 -2.99 -0.52 12.73
C MET A 404 -3.00 0.90 12.14
N THR A 405 -2.58 1.08 10.89
CA THR A 405 -2.60 2.39 10.23
C THR A 405 -4.02 2.94 10.07
N GLY A 406 -4.99 2.09 9.73
CA GLY A 406 -6.41 2.47 9.69
C GLY A 406 -6.95 2.88 11.06
N GLY A 407 -6.61 2.14 12.11
CA GLY A 407 -7.01 2.46 13.48
C GLY A 407 -6.34 3.72 14.04
N THR A 408 -5.10 4.00 13.64
CA THR A 408 -4.40 5.24 13.98
C THR A 408 -5.08 6.45 13.34
N LEU A 409 -5.49 6.33 12.08
CA LEU A 409 -6.24 7.37 11.39
C LEU A 409 -7.61 7.60 12.04
N ASP A 410 -8.35 6.54 12.36
CA ASP A 410 -9.63 6.62 13.07
C ASP A 410 -9.50 7.37 14.40
N ALA A 411 -8.48 7.01 15.21
CA ALA A 411 -8.19 7.71 16.46
C ALA A 411 -7.81 9.19 16.25
N ALA A 412 -7.08 9.51 15.17
CA ALA A 412 -6.75 10.88 14.81
C ALA A 412 -8.01 11.69 14.45
N MET A 413 -8.94 11.10 13.70
CA MET A 413 -10.21 11.74 13.35
C MET A 413 -11.09 11.97 14.59
N HIS A 414 -11.14 11.03 15.53
CA HIS A 414 -11.79 11.22 16.82
C HIS A 414 -11.14 12.33 17.66
N SER A 415 -9.81 12.42 17.64
CA SER A 415 -9.08 13.52 18.28
C SER A 415 -9.45 14.87 17.66
N HIS A 416 -9.48 14.93 16.33
CA HIS A 416 -9.87 16.13 15.58
C HIS A 416 -11.26 16.61 15.96
N ASP A 417 -12.24 15.73 15.94
CA ASP A 417 -13.63 16.03 16.30
C ASP A 417 -13.77 16.55 17.76
N GLN A 418 -12.92 16.03 18.67
CA GLN A 418 -12.87 16.45 20.07
C GLN A 418 -11.97 17.68 20.31
N GLY A 419 -11.64 18.45 19.28
CA GLY A 419 -10.85 19.67 19.41
C GLY A 419 -9.38 19.42 19.79
N GLY A 420 -8.79 18.33 19.34
CA GLY A 420 -7.39 17.98 19.55
C GLY A 420 -7.11 17.29 20.89
N LYS A 421 -8.12 16.70 21.54
CA LYS A 421 -7.89 15.90 22.75
C LYS A 421 -7.11 14.63 22.42
N PRO A 422 -6.13 14.23 23.26
CA PRO A 422 -5.46 12.95 23.12
C PRO A 422 -6.44 11.78 23.27
N ILE A 423 -6.36 10.82 22.37
CA ILE A 423 -7.16 9.58 22.40
C ILE A 423 -6.27 8.44 22.87
N ALA A 424 -6.62 7.80 23.98
CA ALA A 424 -6.01 6.54 24.38
C ALA A 424 -6.45 5.41 23.44
N THR A 425 -5.50 4.58 23.01
CA THR A 425 -5.73 3.56 21.98
C THR A 425 -5.42 2.14 22.49
N PRO A 426 -6.08 1.64 23.54
CA PRO A 426 -5.82 0.30 24.05
C PRO A 426 -6.09 -0.79 23.02
N HIS A 427 -6.95 -0.53 22.05
CA HIS A 427 -7.26 -1.41 20.94
C HIS A 427 -6.14 -1.50 19.90
N LEU A 428 -5.21 -0.56 19.87
CA LEU A 428 -4.02 -0.57 19.01
C LEU A 428 -2.76 -1.09 19.73
N GLN A 429 -2.88 -1.55 20.98
CA GLN A 429 -1.77 -2.13 21.72
C GLN A 429 -1.60 -3.61 21.34
N PHE A 430 -1.31 -3.87 20.08
CA PHE A 430 -0.99 -5.19 19.57
C PHE A 430 0.27 -5.13 18.72
N SER A 431 0.95 -6.27 18.60
CA SER A 431 2.11 -6.45 17.74
C SER A 431 1.77 -7.35 16.56
N TYR A 432 2.61 -7.29 15.54
CA TYR A 432 2.60 -8.22 14.42
C TYR A 432 4.04 -8.57 14.02
N PRO A 433 4.25 -9.70 13.32
CA PRO A 433 5.59 -10.13 12.94
C PRO A 433 6.32 -9.09 12.09
N LEU A 434 7.58 -8.81 12.44
CA LEU A 434 8.46 -8.02 11.59
C LEU A 434 8.79 -8.82 10.32
N VAL A 435 8.50 -8.26 9.17
CA VAL A 435 8.76 -8.85 7.87
C VAL A 435 9.62 -7.90 7.05
N ASP A 436 10.65 -8.43 6.40
CA ASP A 436 11.40 -7.67 5.39
C ASP A 436 10.66 -7.71 4.05
N TRP A 437 9.95 -6.63 3.76
CA TRP A 437 9.29 -6.42 2.48
C TRP A 437 10.01 -5.43 1.56
N SER A 438 11.28 -5.13 1.85
CA SER A 438 12.11 -4.21 1.04
C SER A 438 12.21 -4.61 -0.42
N ALA A 439 12.11 -5.91 -0.74
CA ALA A 439 12.04 -6.41 -2.11
C ALA A 439 10.82 -5.94 -2.91
N MET A 440 9.77 -5.47 -2.24
CA MET A 440 8.57 -4.90 -2.87
C MET A 440 8.71 -3.40 -3.14
N ARG A 441 9.78 -2.77 -2.69
CA ARG A 441 10.00 -1.34 -2.83
C ARG A 441 10.79 -1.03 -4.10
N GLU A 442 10.45 0.07 -4.77
CA GLU A 442 11.30 0.66 -5.80
C GLU A 442 12.58 1.20 -5.14
N MET A 443 13.74 0.74 -5.60
CA MET A 443 15.05 1.13 -5.06
C MET A 443 15.69 2.29 -5.84
N GLY A 444 14.93 2.94 -6.73
CA GLY A 444 15.37 4.09 -7.52
C GLY A 444 16.00 3.75 -8.84
N ARG A 445 16.22 2.49 -9.18
CA ARG A 445 16.86 2.07 -10.45
C ARG A 445 15.99 2.42 -11.67
N THR A 446 14.67 2.32 -11.55
CA THR A 446 13.74 2.75 -12.60
C THR A 446 13.91 4.24 -12.91
N TRP A 447 14.02 5.06 -11.86
CA TRP A 447 14.11 6.51 -11.99
C TRP A 447 15.48 7.00 -12.47
N GLN A 448 16.51 6.15 -12.45
CA GLN A 448 17.79 6.42 -13.07
C GLN A 448 17.78 6.22 -14.59
N GLN A 449 16.86 5.38 -15.10
CA GLN A 449 16.69 5.12 -16.53
C GLN A 449 15.78 6.14 -17.22
N LEU A 450 14.92 6.83 -16.46
CA LEU A 450 13.97 7.79 -16.98
C LEU A 450 14.46 9.21 -16.74
N THR A 451 14.46 10.01 -17.79
CA THR A 451 14.74 11.44 -17.67
C THR A 451 13.57 12.18 -17.03
N PRO A 452 13.78 13.35 -16.40
CA PRO A 452 12.70 14.13 -15.81
C PRO A 452 11.58 14.52 -16.78
N ASP A 453 11.88 14.59 -18.07
CA ASP A 453 11.00 14.89 -19.20
C ASP A 453 10.46 13.64 -19.91
N ALA A 454 10.69 12.45 -19.33
CA ALA A 454 10.15 11.21 -19.89
C ALA A 454 8.62 11.32 -20.06
N PRO A 455 8.07 11.00 -21.26
CA PRO A 455 6.65 11.16 -21.51
C PRO A 455 5.84 10.29 -20.55
N MET A 456 4.78 10.86 -20.02
CA MET A 456 3.84 10.10 -19.17
C MET A 456 3.23 8.95 -19.97
N PRO A 457 3.07 7.75 -19.37
CA PRO A 457 2.33 6.65 -20.00
C PRO A 457 0.96 7.10 -20.48
N ALA A 458 0.52 6.55 -21.63
CA ALA A 458 -0.68 7.02 -22.30
C ALA A 458 -1.99 6.71 -21.56
N GLY A 459 -1.93 5.87 -20.51
CA GLY A 459 -3.10 5.35 -19.80
C GLY A 459 -3.85 4.27 -20.62
N LEU A 460 -4.95 3.80 -20.08
CA LEU A 460 -5.68 2.65 -20.62
C LEU A 460 -6.74 2.99 -21.69
N LEU A 461 -7.01 4.28 -21.93
CA LEU A 461 -7.96 4.69 -22.99
C LEU A 461 -7.43 4.45 -24.42
N LYS A 462 -6.12 4.45 -24.61
CA LYS A 462 -5.54 4.02 -25.88
C LYS A 462 -5.60 2.50 -25.95
N ALA A 463 -6.21 1.98 -27.02
CA ALA A 463 -6.16 0.55 -27.30
C ALA A 463 -4.69 0.08 -27.29
N PRO A 464 -4.40 -1.12 -26.72
CA PRO A 464 -3.06 -1.67 -26.76
C PRO A 464 -2.54 -1.63 -28.19
N ALA A 465 -1.31 -1.11 -28.38
CA ALA A 465 -0.64 -1.24 -29.66
C ALA A 465 -0.70 -2.74 -29.99
N ALA A 466 -1.24 -3.09 -31.16
CA ALA A 466 -1.49 -4.47 -31.56
C ALA A 466 -0.24 -5.32 -31.32
N SER A 467 -0.12 -5.81 -30.10
CA SER A 467 0.95 -6.72 -29.73
C SER A 467 0.57 -8.05 -30.30
N ALA A 468 1.35 -8.47 -31.27
CA ALA A 468 1.27 -9.73 -31.96
C ALA A 468 0.66 -10.83 -31.04
N LYS A 469 -0.60 -11.17 -31.33
CA LYS A 469 -1.10 -12.51 -31.00
C LYS A 469 -0.18 -13.47 -31.74
N LYS A 470 0.75 -14.07 -31.04
CA LYS A 470 1.46 -15.28 -31.41
C LYS A 470 1.32 -16.31 -30.31
#